data_a870e7d1fb5c79a07b1d6273b0f8b2eb
#
_entry.id   a870e7d1fb5c79a07b1d6273b0f8b2eb
#
_cell.length_a   1.000
_cell.length_b   1.000
_cell.length_c   1.000
_cell.angle_alpha   90.00
_cell.angle_beta   90.00
_cell.angle_gamma   90.00
#
_symmetry.space_group_name_H-M   'P 1'
#
loop_
_entity.id
_entity.type
_entity.pdbx_description
1 polymer ?
#
loop_
_entity_poly.entity_id
_entity_poly.type
_entity_poly.pdbx_seq_one_letter_code
_entity_poly.pdbx_strand_id
1 'polypeptide(L)'
;GSVAPVSVGHTGAGLRMSYDFSQSTGTRTAYAIPPRPIEVQGQPLALGAWVHGGGRGEWTAFTVTDGTGLSRSLYGPYITWTGWRYLEVPVPSGLAFPLRVNRFYTIETKADRQYTGEVLVDDIVAKVPPAVELPVGQEPADRFVVQDGTVADRPWRFAVMSDAQFVARAPDSDLVRAARRTLREVKAQRPDFLVVNGDFVDEASPADLALAHRVLTEELGDELPWYYVPGNHEIMGPGTIDNFRREFGATNRVFDHKGTRFVLLDSSTGTVRGGGFDQAVMLRDALRDHGSVQSVVVVEHHPPRDPTPTRASRLSDRLEADAVEDWLAEFRRTTGKGAAFIGAHVGLFHASRVDGVPYLVNGNSGKAPAGEAGRGGFTGWTMLGVDPRAGDDWLAAEIRPHVDDLTVQVPATVRVGSPVTVTATLTQGSRQVPVAYPVSMDWSASPDVHIGPASGLRPWHVAWLDPATGTLTALRPGHPTLTLTVNGTTRHTTLTTTLL
;
A
#
# COMPACT_ATOMS: atom_id res chain seq x y z
N GLY A 1 10.82 -6.50 -44.56
CA GLY A 1 10.27 -5.17 -44.67
C GLY A 1 11.29 -4.07 -44.49
N SER A 2 10.97 -2.87 -44.89
CA SER A 2 11.83 -1.68 -44.75
C SER A 2 11.00 -0.51 -44.19
N VAL A 3 11.71 0.41 -43.53
CA VAL A 3 11.15 1.64 -42.99
C VAL A 3 11.98 2.79 -43.54
N ALA A 4 11.32 3.79 -44.12
CA ALA A 4 11.97 4.95 -44.72
C ALA A 4 11.12 6.24 -44.51
N PRO A 5 11.76 7.40 -44.33
CA PRO A 5 11.05 8.66 -44.33
C PRO A 5 10.50 9.00 -45.71
N VAL A 6 9.33 9.64 -45.75
CA VAL A 6 8.72 10.16 -46.98
C VAL A 6 8.37 11.63 -46.82
N SER A 7 8.46 12.39 -47.91
CA SER A 7 8.19 13.84 -47.89
C SER A 7 6.73 14.20 -47.81
N VAL A 8 5.84 13.22 -47.94
CA VAL A 8 4.37 13.41 -47.86
C VAL A 8 3.82 12.52 -46.75
N GLY A 9 3.50 13.14 -45.62
CA GLY A 9 2.83 12.54 -44.47
C GLY A 9 1.36 13.00 -44.40
N HIS A 10 0.72 12.78 -43.28
CA HIS A 10 -0.54 13.39 -42.94
C HIS A 10 -0.34 14.90 -42.70
N THR A 11 0.69 15.23 -41.93
CA THR A 11 1.19 16.60 -41.78
C THR A 11 2.70 16.62 -42.04
N GLY A 12 3.11 17.28 -43.14
CA GLY A 12 4.54 17.35 -43.51
C GLY A 12 5.13 16.03 -43.97
N ALA A 13 6.20 15.56 -43.32
CA ALA A 13 6.88 14.30 -43.63
C ALA A 13 6.31 13.15 -42.79
N GLY A 14 6.25 11.96 -43.35
CA GLY A 14 5.78 10.75 -42.71
C GLY A 14 6.79 9.61 -42.76
N LEU A 15 6.41 8.46 -42.27
CA LEU A 15 7.18 7.22 -42.27
C LEU A 15 6.51 6.16 -43.11
N ARG A 16 7.20 5.64 -44.13
CA ARG A 16 6.75 4.50 -44.94
C ARG A 16 7.24 3.21 -44.33
N MET A 17 6.34 2.27 -44.11
CA MET A 17 6.61 0.88 -43.73
C MET A 17 6.22 -0.02 -44.90
N SER A 18 7.20 -0.61 -45.61
CA SER A 18 6.97 -1.57 -46.68
C SER A 18 7.20 -2.98 -46.15
N TYR A 19 6.37 -3.92 -46.52
CA TYR A 19 6.45 -5.30 -46.00
C TYR A 19 6.10 -6.32 -47.09
N ASP A 20 6.58 -7.55 -46.87
CA ASP A 20 6.25 -8.73 -47.64
C ASP A 20 5.77 -9.83 -46.70
N PHE A 21 4.46 -10.00 -46.64
CA PHE A 21 3.83 -11.04 -45.83
C PHE A 21 3.58 -12.35 -46.57
N SER A 22 4.20 -12.51 -47.77
CA SER A 22 4.20 -13.77 -48.49
C SER A 22 5.34 -14.69 -48.14
N GLN A 23 6.33 -14.24 -47.35
CA GLN A 23 7.53 -14.97 -47.00
C GLN A 23 7.33 -16.12 -46.00
N SER A 24 6.19 -16.18 -45.33
CA SER A 24 5.88 -17.18 -44.31
C SER A 24 4.39 -17.35 -44.14
N THR A 25 3.95 -18.49 -43.67
CA THR A 25 2.57 -18.77 -43.25
C THR A 25 2.37 -18.58 -41.73
N GLY A 26 3.45 -18.40 -40.98
CA GLY A 26 3.39 -18.03 -39.57
C GLY A 26 3.01 -16.55 -39.36
N THR A 27 3.12 -16.06 -38.13
CA THR A 27 2.92 -14.63 -37.84
C THR A 27 4.02 -13.80 -38.53
N ARG A 28 3.62 -12.81 -39.32
CA ARG A 28 4.48 -11.87 -40.02
C ARG A 28 4.29 -10.48 -39.47
N THR A 29 5.39 -9.75 -39.28
CA THR A 29 5.37 -8.42 -38.69
C THR A 29 6.29 -7.47 -39.46
N ALA A 30 5.89 -6.21 -39.52
CA ALA A 30 6.75 -5.11 -39.97
C ALA A 30 6.84 -4.08 -38.85
N TYR A 31 8.07 -3.73 -38.44
CA TYR A 31 8.34 -2.87 -37.29
C TYR A 31 8.89 -1.51 -37.70
N ALA A 32 8.32 -0.45 -37.15
CA ALA A 32 8.93 0.88 -37.10
C ALA A 32 9.50 1.08 -35.71
N ILE A 33 10.81 1.04 -35.60
CA ILE A 33 11.55 1.14 -34.34
C ILE A 33 12.29 2.47 -34.29
N PRO A 34 11.98 3.36 -33.34
CA PRO A 34 12.74 4.59 -33.16
C PRO A 34 14.17 4.30 -32.70
N PRO A 35 15.15 5.20 -32.99
CA PRO A 35 16.55 5.01 -32.58
C PRO A 35 16.74 4.80 -31.07
N ARG A 36 15.81 5.29 -30.28
CA ARG A 36 15.69 5.08 -28.82
C ARG A 36 14.20 5.06 -28.44
N PRO A 37 13.82 4.34 -27.37
CA PRO A 37 12.45 4.37 -26.88
C PRO A 37 11.97 5.81 -26.61
N ILE A 38 10.75 6.11 -27.02
CA ILE A 38 10.15 7.44 -26.86
C ILE A 38 9.41 7.47 -25.53
N GLU A 39 9.89 8.27 -24.60
CA GLU A 39 9.23 8.44 -23.32
C GLU A 39 7.96 9.28 -23.46
N VAL A 40 6.85 8.78 -22.93
CA VAL A 40 5.56 9.45 -22.93
C VAL A 40 5.36 10.12 -21.59
N GLN A 41 5.26 11.44 -21.60
CA GLN A 41 5.04 12.22 -20.39
C GLN A 41 3.62 12.03 -19.84
N GLY A 42 3.49 12.08 -18.50
CA GLY A 42 2.21 11.94 -17.80
C GLY A 42 1.67 10.51 -17.78
N GLN A 43 0.37 10.39 -17.67
CA GLN A 43 -0.35 9.11 -17.60
C GLN A 43 -1.28 8.97 -18.81
N PRO A 44 -0.77 8.50 -19.97
CA PRO A 44 -1.58 8.43 -21.17
C PRO A 44 -2.75 7.46 -21.03
N LEU A 45 -3.91 7.86 -21.52
CA LEU A 45 -5.12 7.04 -21.63
C LEU A 45 -5.13 6.23 -22.93
N ALA A 46 -4.46 6.73 -23.96
CA ALA A 46 -4.35 6.09 -25.25
C ALA A 46 -3.10 6.57 -25.99
N LEU A 47 -2.59 5.71 -26.89
CA LEU A 47 -1.63 6.09 -27.92
C LEU A 47 -2.36 6.16 -29.28
N GLY A 48 -2.03 7.15 -30.09
CA GLY A 48 -2.63 7.33 -31.39
C GLY A 48 -1.60 7.52 -32.49
N ALA A 49 -2.04 7.29 -33.72
CA ALA A 49 -1.27 7.58 -34.92
C ALA A 49 -2.20 7.85 -36.10
N TRP A 50 -1.77 8.69 -37.04
CA TRP A 50 -2.37 8.73 -38.35
C TRP A 50 -1.74 7.67 -39.24
N VAL A 51 -2.59 6.83 -39.85
CA VAL A 51 -2.12 5.71 -40.69
C VAL A 51 -2.81 5.78 -42.04
N HIS A 52 -2.02 5.85 -43.10
CA HIS A 52 -2.50 5.69 -44.47
C HIS A 52 -2.50 4.22 -44.82
N GLY A 53 -3.71 3.64 -44.89
CA GLY A 53 -3.90 2.24 -45.16
C GLY A 53 -4.24 1.96 -46.62
N GLY A 54 -4.02 0.69 -47.02
CA GLY A 54 -4.44 0.13 -48.31
C GLY A 54 -5.64 -0.81 -48.20
N GLY A 55 -6.32 -0.87 -47.03
CA GLY A 55 -7.51 -1.71 -46.85
C GLY A 55 -7.22 -3.21 -46.78
N ARG A 56 -5.98 -3.62 -46.55
CA ARG A 56 -5.58 -5.03 -46.63
C ARG A 56 -5.83 -5.80 -45.36
N GLY A 57 -6.12 -5.09 -44.24
CA GLY A 57 -6.49 -5.69 -42.96
C GLY A 57 -5.29 -6.09 -42.10
N GLU A 58 -4.17 -5.41 -42.24
CA GLU A 58 -3.03 -5.51 -41.31
C GLU A 58 -3.50 -5.13 -39.90
N TRP A 59 -3.07 -5.90 -38.92
CA TRP A 59 -3.37 -5.59 -37.52
C TRP A 59 -2.31 -4.65 -36.95
N THR A 60 -2.71 -3.54 -36.35
CA THR A 60 -1.80 -2.55 -35.80
C THR A 60 -1.50 -2.82 -34.33
N ALA A 61 -0.30 -2.46 -33.89
CA ALA A 61 0.04 -2.49 -32.47
C ALA A 61 1.19 -1.52 -32.12
N PHE A 62 1.23 -1.12 -30.85
CA PHE A 62 2.42 -0.53 -30.21
C PHE A 62 3.05 -1.53 -29.26
N THR A 63 4.36 -1.54 -29.14
CA THR A 63 5.04 -2.12 -27.99
C THR A 63 5.51 -1.01 -27.09
N VAL A 64 5.16 -1.10 -25.83
CA VAL A 64 5.58 -0.15 -24.78
C VAL A 64 6.32 -0.87 -23.67
N THR A 65 7.21 -0.17 -22.98
CA THR A 65 7.77 -0.58 -21.69
C THR A 65 7.20 0.30 -20.61
N ASP A 66 6.66 -0.29 -19.56
CA ASP A 66 6.10 0.44 -18.44
C ASP A 66 7.20 0.90 -17.44
N GLY A 67 6.80 1.66 -16.41
CA GLY A 67 7.72 2.19 -15.40
C GLY A 67 8.43 1.13 -14.57
N THR A 68 7.97 -0.13 -14.56
CA THR A 68 8.66 -1.28 -13.93
C THR A 68 9.67 -1.95 -14.85
N GLY A 69 9.74 -1.54 -16.13
CA GLY A 69 10.57 -2.15 -17.14
C GLY A 69 9.91 -3.33 -17.88
N LEU A 70 8.65 -3.61 -17.61
CA LEU A 70 7.92 -4.69 -18.27
C LEU A 70 7.42 -4.26 -19.65
N SER A 71 7.74 -5.05 -20.67
CA SER A 71 7.34 -4.80 -22.06
C SER A 71 5.94 -5.39 -22.33
N ARG A 72 5.08 -4.61 -23.00
CA ARG A 72 3.73 -4.99 -23.37
C ARG A 72 3.37 -4.58 -24.78
N SER A 73 2.57 -5.41 -25.45
CA SER A 73 1.94 -5.06 -26.73
C SER A 73 0.53 -4.51 -26.52
N LEU A 74 0.29 -3.34 -27.06
CA LEU A 74 -1.02 -2.68 -27.07
C LEU A 74 -1.57 -2.78 -28.49
N TYR A 75 -2.63 -3.55 -28.66
CA TYR A 75 -3.19 -3.86 -29.97
C TYR A 75 -4.24 -2.84 -30.39
N GLY A 76 -4.13 -2.36 -31.62
CA GLY A 76 -5.05 -1.43 -32.25
C GLY A 76 -6.01 -2.11 -33.24
N PRO A 77 -6.69 -1.32 -34.08
CA PRO A 77 -7.62 -1.83 -35.08
C PRO A 77 -6.89 -2.48 -36.26
N TYR A 78 -7.59 -3.33 -36.99
CA TYR A 78 -7.18 -3.79 -38.31
C TYR A 78 -7.32 -2.66 -39.34
N ILE A 79 -6.36 -2.51 -40.26
CA ILE A 79 -6.37 -1.49 -41.31
C ILE A 79 -7.32 -1.94 -42.43
N THR A 80 -8.60 -1.68 -42.27
CA THR A 80 -9.64 -2.01 -43.23
C THR A 80 -10.03 -0.81 -44.13
N TRP A 81 -9.32 0.31 -43.99
CA TRP A 81 -9.59 1.56 -44.73
C TRP A 81 -8.48 1.85 -45.73
N THR A 82 -8.83 2.68 -46.72
CA THR A 82 -7.89 3.24 -47.69
C THR A 82 -7.71 4.73 -47.42
N GLY A 83 -6.47 5.22 -47.56
CA GLY A 83 -6.14 6.61 -47.25
C GLY A 83 -5.81 6.86 -45.77
N TRP A 84 -5.70 8.13 -45.41
CA TRP A 84 -5.37 8.56 -44.05
C TRP A 84 -6.53 8.39 -43.08
N ARG A 85 -6.27 7.74 -41.95
CA ARG A 85 -7.19 7.64 -40.83
C ARG A 85 -6.44 7.66 -39.51
N TYR A 86 -6.99 8.39 -38.55
CA TYR A 86 -6.51 8.33 -37.17
C TYR A 86 -6.95 7.04 -36.48
N LEU A 87 -6.02 6.37 -35.86
CA LEU A 87 -6.29 5.24 -34.98
C LEU A 87 -5.91 5.59 -33.52
N GLU A 88 -6.62 5.02 -32.59
CA GLU A 88 -6.37 5.16 -31.16
C GLU A 88 -6.30 3.77 -30.53
N VAL A 89 -5.29 3.54 -29.71
CA VAL A 89 -5.07 2.29 -28.97
C VAL A 89 -5.12 2.61 -27.48
N PRO A 90 -6.12 2.11 -26.76
CA PRO A 90 -6.25 2.35 -25.33
C PRO A 90 -5.03 1.84 -24.55
N VAL A 91 -4.60 2.60 -23.56
CA VAL A 91 -3.63 2.16 -22.56
C VAL A 91 -4.40 1.50 -21.42
N PRO A 92 -4.18 0.20 -21.16
CA PRO A 92 -4.86 -0.50 -20.07
C PRO A 92 -4.61 0.14 -18.71
N SER A 93 -5.60 0.12 -17.84
CA SER A 93 -5.44 0.51 -16.45
C SER A 93 -4.43 -0.40 -15.74
N GLY A 94 -3.69 0.15 -14.77
CA GLY A 94 -2.76 -0.64 -13.95
C GLY A 94 -1.34 -0.77 -14.51
N LEU A 95 -1.00 -0.09 -15.60
CA LEU A 95 0.39 0.05 -16.04
C LEU A 95 1.12 1.08 -15.15
N ALA A 96 2.37 0.80 -14.82
CA ALA A 96 3.24 1.77 -14.15
C ALA A 96 3.72 2.84 -15.15
N PHE A 97 3.79 4.09 -14.72
CA PHE A 97 4.30 5.20 -15.53
C PHE A 97 5.70 5.62 -15.09
N PRO A 98 6.52 6.23 -15.98
CA PRO A 98 6.21 6.61 -17.36
C PRO A 98 6.19 5.42 -18.32
N LEU A 99 5.44 5.53 -19.41
CA LEU A 99 5.53 4.59 -20.53
C LEU A 99 6.60 5.02 -21.50
N ARG A 100 7.27 4.04 -22.13
CA ARG A 100 8.19 4.25 -23.26
C ARG A 100 7.69 3.50 -24.45
N VAL A 101 7.47 4.17 -25.58
CA VAL A 101 7.08 3.55 -26.85
C VAL A 101 8.34 2.99 -27.49
N ASN A 102 8.42 1.68 -27.66
CA ASN A 102 9.56 0.99 -28.25
C ASN A 102 9.41 0.83 -29.77
N ARG A 103 8.18 0.65 -30.26
CA ARG A 103 7.89 0.50 -31.69
C ARG A 103 6.40 0.62 -31.97
N PHE A 104 6.09 1.01 -33.20
CA PHE A 104 4.83 0.76 -33.87
C PHE A 104 5.00 -0.37 -34.87
N TYR A 105 3.98 -1.22 -35.10
CA TYR A 105 4.11 -2.32 -36.04
C TYR A 105 2.78 -2.78 -36.60
N THR A 106 2.86 -3.46 -37.74
CA THR A 106 1.74 -4.15 -38.39
C THR A 106 1.97 -5.65 -38.40
N ILE A 107 0.88 -6.42 -38.30
CA ILE A 107 0.90 -7.87 -38.11
C ILE A 107 -0.05 -8.51 -39.09
N GLU A 108 0.34 -9.67 -39.64
CA GLU A 108 -0.58 -10.60 -40.29
C GLU A 108 -0.42 -11.99 -39.64
N THR A 109 -1.50 -12.53 -39.14
CA THR A 109 -1.51 -13.81 -38.39
C THR A 109 -2.11 -14.96 -39.19
N LYS A 110 -2.87 -14.66 -40.26
CA LYS A 110 -3.58 -15.68 -41.03
C LYS A 110 -2.68 -16.28 -42.11
N ALA A 111 -2.52 -17.60 -42.07
CA ALA A 111 -1.64 -18.35 -43.00
C ALA A 111 -2.04 -18.22 -44.46
N ASP A 112 -3.32 -18.09 -44.75
CA ASP A 112 -3.90 -17.99 -46.11
C ASP A 112 -3.78 -16.58 -46.71
N ARG A 113 -3.37 -15.60 -45.93
CA ARG A 113 -3.24 -14.22 -46.40
C ARG A 113 -1.80 -13.89 -46.72
N GLN A 114 -1.48 -14.02 -48.00
CA GLN A 114 -0.12 -13.84 -48.57
C GLN A 114 -0.11 -12.62 -49.49
N TYR A 115 0.57 -11.55 -49.09
CA TYR A 115 0.60 -10.30 -49.85
C TYR A 115 1.78 -9.41 -49.50
N THR A 116 2.13 -8.50 -50.40
CA THR A 116 3.05 -7.39 -50.16
C THR A 116 2.25 -6.10 -50.02
N GLY A 117 2.79 -5.14 -49.33
CA GLY A 117 2.11 -3.86 -49.16
C GLY A 117 2.98 -2.81 -48.47
N GLU A 118 2.38 -1.67 -48.28
CA GLU A 118 2.94 -0.57 -47.52
C GLU A 118 1.87 0.16 -46.72
N VAL A 119 2.26 0.75 -45.60
CA VAL A 119 1.47 1.73 -44.85
C VAL A 119 2.35 2.94 -44.58
N LEU A 120 1.73 4.14 -44.56
CA LEU A 120 2.40 5.33 -44.07
C LEU A 120 1.92 5.61 -42.65
N VAL A 121 2.82 6.04 -41.77
CA VAL A 121 2.52 6.37 -40.36
C VAL A 121 3.01 7.79 -40.11
N ASP A 122 2.19 8.57 -39.46
CA ASP A 122 2.52 9.94 -39.08
C ASP A 122 1.80 10.35 -37.80
N ASP A 123 2.25 11.48 -37.19
CA ASP A 123 1.64 12.10 -36.02
C ASP A 123 1.36 11.09 -34.91
N ILE A 124 2.40 10.37 -34.43
CA ILE A 124 2.28 9.53 -33.26
C ILE A 124 2.07 10.43 -32.02
N VAL A 125 0.95 10.22 -31.35
CA VAL A 125 0.51 11.07 -30.24
C VAL A 125 0.14 10.22 -29.02
N ALA A 126 0.14 10.84 -27.85
CA ALA A 126 -0.39 10.28 -26.62
C ALA A 126 -1.54 11.17 -26.12
N LYS A 127 -2.68 10.55 -25.85
CA LYS A 127 -3.82 11.22 -25.22
C LYS A 127 -3.63 11.19 -23.71
N VAL A 128 -3.26 12.32 -23.13
CA VAL A 128 -3.08 12.47 -21.70
C VAL A 128 -4.20 13.30 -21.10
N PRO A 129 -4.67 12.97 -19.88
CA PRO A 129 -5.59 13.86 -19.18
C PRO A 129 -4.86 15.19 -18.89
N PRO A 130 -5.59 16.30 -18.80
CA PRO A 130 -4.99 17.57 -18.36
C PRO A 130 -4.34 17.37 -16.99
N ALA A 131 -3.20 18.03 -16.77
CA ALA A 131 -2.59 18.09 -15.44
C ALA A 131 -3.57 18.81 -14.50
N VAL A 132 -4.16 18.08 -13.59
CA VAL A 132 -4.99 18.64 -12.52
C VAL A 132 -4.12 18.67 -11.29
N GLU A 133 -3.74 19.87 -10.84
CA GLU A 133 -3.25 20.06 -9.50
C GLU A 133 -4.45 19.83 -8.55
N LEU A 134 -4.60 18.61 -8.10
CA LEU A 134 -5.50 18.34 -6.99
C LEU A 134 -4.95 19.11 -5.78
N PRO A 135 -5.79 19.88 -5.05
CA PRO A 135 -5.38 20.36 -3.74
C PRO A 135 -4.82 19.17 -2.98
N VAL A 136 -3.67 19.32 -2.34
CA VAL A 136 -3.13 18.31 -1.42
C VAL A 136 -4.10 18.28 -0.24
N GLY A 137 -5.24 17.59 -0.42
CA GLY A 137 -6.16 17.28 0.64
C GLY A 137 -5.42 16.35 1.59
N GLN A 138 -5.40 16.67 2.88
CA GLN A 138 -5.11 15.67 3.87
C GLN A 138 -6.13 14.55 3.65
N GLU A 139 -5.66 13.33 3.43
CA GLU A 139 -6.55 12.18 3.42
C GLU A 139 -7.33 12.19 4.75
N PRO A 140 -8.66 12.09 4.71
CA PRO A 140 -9.44 12.14 5.94
C PRO A 140 -9.00 10.98 6.84
N ALA A 141 -8.72 11.28 8.11
CA ALA A 141 -8.36 10.27 9.09
C ALA A 141 -9.50 9.23 9.18
N ASP A 142 -9.19 7.95 8.95
CA ASP A 142 -10.16 6.88 9.15
C ASP A 142 -10.35 6.66 10.66
N ARG A 143 -11.61 6.63 11.11
CA ARG A 143 -11.98 6.38 12.52
C ARG A 143 -11.52 5.01 13.06
N PHE A 144 -11.10 4.13 12.17
CA PHE A 144 -10.50 2.85 12.51
C PHE A 144 -9.17 3.02 13.28
N VAL A 145 -8.37 4.06 12.97
CA VAL A 145 -7.18 4.42 13.73
C VAL A 145 -7.58 5.28 14.91
N VAL A 146 -7.31 4.78 16.11
CA VAL A 146 -7.71 5.40 17.36
C VAL A 146 -6.53 5.98 18.14
N GLN A 147 -6.82 6.73 19.20
CA GLN A 147 -5.81 7.30 20.11
C GLN A 147 -5.03 6.19 20.83
N ASP A 148 -3.77 6.47 21.17
CA ASP A 148 -2.93 5.58 21.98
C ASP A 148 -3.60 5.28 23.34
N GLY A 149 -3.63 4.00 23.70
CA GLY A 149 -4.29 3.51 24.92
C GLY A 149 -5.76 3.08 24.73
N THR A 150 -6.43 3.49 23.65
CA THR A 150 -7.87 3.18 23.45
C THR A 150 -8.15 1.69 23.31
N VAL A 151 -7.29 0.93 22.64
CA VAL A 151 -7.48 -0.52 22.46
C VAL A 151 -7.27 -1.32 23.74
N ALA A 152 -6.68 -0.71 24.78
CA ALA A 152 -6.49 -1.38 26.08
C ALA A 152 -7.81 -1.77 26.74
N ASP A 153 -8.88 -1.02 26.47
CA ASP A 153 -10.23 -1.24 27.03
C ASP A 153 -11.07 -2.22 26.20
N ARG A 154 -10.53 -2.73 25.06
CA ARG A 154 -11.24 -3.71 24.24
C ARG A 154 -11.23 -5.09 24.90
N PRO A 155 -12.27 -5.93 24.70
CA PRO A 155 -12.36 -7.27 25.26
C PRO A 155 -11.16 -8.16 25.01
N TRP A 156 -10.52 -8.00 23.84
CA TRP A 156 -9.29 -8.69 23.51
C TRP A 156 -8.50 -7.95 22.40
N ARG A 157 -7.23 -8.30 22.23
CA ARG A 157 -6.30 -7.59 21.35
C ARG A 157 -5.35 -8.56 20.66
N PHE A 158 -4.93 -8.20 19.45
CA PHE A 158 -3.83 -8.87 18.75
C PHE A 158 -2.91 -7.83 18.12
N ALA A 159 -1.68 -8.23 17.85
CA ALA A 159 -0.67 -7.35 17.25
C ALA A 159 -0.32 -7.80 15.85
N VAL A 160 0.15 -6.86 15.03
CA VAL A 160 0.66 -7.11 13.67
C VAL A 160 2.00 -6.39 13.51
N MET A 161 2.99 -7.12 12.98
CA MET A 161 4.26 -6.59 12.51
C MET A 161 4.59 -7.14 11.12
N SER A 162 5.48 -6.50 10.37
CA SER A 162 5.90 -6.94 9.04
C SER A 162 7.21 -6.29 8.61
N ASP A 163 7.80 -6.74 7.52
CA ASP A 163 8.88 -6.05 6.82
C ASP A 163 10.09 -5.69 7.71
N ALA A 164 10.63 -6.66 8.42
CA ALA A 164 11.88 -6.51 9.18
C ALA A 164 13.11 -6.71 8.28
N GLN A 165 13.05 -7.66 7.34
CA GLN A 165 13.99 -7.92 6.25
C GLN A 165 15.46 -8.06 6.69
N PHE A 166 15.72 -8.86 7.69
CA PHE A 166 17.08 -9.22 8.10
C PHE A 166 17.59 -10.50 7.44
N VAL A 167 18.90 -10.78 7.56
CA VAL A 167 19.57 -11.97 7.00
C VAL A 167 20.48 -12.63 8.03
N ALA A 168 20.63 -13.96 7.94
CA ALA A 168 21.44 -14.75 8.87
C ALA A 168 22.93 -14.44 8.81
N ARG A 169 23.45 -13.97 7.68
CA ARG A 169 24.85 -13.57 7.53
C ARG A 169 25.21 -12.29 8.32
N ALA A 170 24.20 -11.56 8.82
CA ALA A 170 24.37 -10.36 9.64
C ALA A 170 23.45 -10.41 10.89
N PRO A 171 23.66 -11.39 11.79
CA PRO A 171 22.74 -11.68 12.90
C PRO A 171 22.69 -10.56 13.96
N ASP A 172 23.69 -9.68 13.97
CA ASP A 172 23.78 -8.54 14.90
C ASP A 172 23.49 -7.20 14.19
N SER A 173 22.82 -7.22 13.03
CA SER A 173 22.50 -6.01 12.28
C SER A 173 21.45 -5.14 12.98
N ASP A 174 21.36 -3.88 12.55
CA ASP A 174 20.30 -2.96 13.00
C ASP A 174 18.91 -3.50 12.71
N LEU A 175 18.74 -4.25 11.62
CA LEU A 175 17.46 -4.87 11.23
C LEU A 175 17.03 -5.95 12.24
N VAL A 176 17.96 -6.80 12.69
CA VAL A 176 17.68 -7.79 13.74
C VAL A 176 17.37 -7.08 15.07
N ARG A 177 18.11 -6.03 15.41
CA ARG A 177 17.85 -5.23 16.63
C ARG A 177 16.46 -4.57 16.58
N ALA A 178 16.07 -4.02 15.41
CA ALA A 178 14.77 -3.40 15.22
C ALA A 178 13.63 -4.44 15.31
N ALA A 179 13.79 -5.61 14.69
CA ALA A 179 12.83 -6.71 14.82
C ALA A 179 12.65 -7.14 16.29
N ARG A 180 13.76 -7.34 17.02
CA ARG A 180 13.72 -7.69 18.44
C ARG A 180 13.07 -6.59 19.30
N ARG A 181 13.35 -5.32 19.00
CA ARG A 181 12.67 -4.18 19.64
C ARG A 181 11.16 -4.27 19.46
N THR A 182 10.69 -4.46 18.24
CA THR A 182 9.26 -4.60 17.94
C THR A 182 8.65 -5.74 18.75
N LEU A 183 9.28 -6.91 18.78
CA LEU A 183 8.78 -8.07 19.52
C LEU A 183 8.69 -7.81 21.02
N ARG A 184 9.66 -7.11 21.60
CA ARG A 184 9.63 -6.72 23.03
C ARG A 184 8.53 -5.70 23.32
N GLU A 185 8.36 -4.69 22.46
CA GLU A 185 7.28 -3.72 22.60
C GLU A 185 5.91 -4.41 22.51
N VAL A 186 5.71 -5.31 21.54
CA VAL A 186 4.49 -6.11 21.39
C VAL A 186 4.26 -6.97 22.64
N LYS A 187 5.26 -7.74 23.09
CA LYS A 187 5.14 -8.61 24.27
C LYS A 187 4.76 -7.83 25.54
N ALA A 188 5.33 -6.63 25.71
CA ALA A 188 5.03 -5.76 26.86
C ALA A 188 3.56 -5.33 26.93
N GLN A 189 2.88 -5.25 25.76
CA GLN A 189 1.47 -4.88 25.66
C GLN A 189 0.51 -6.07 25.87
N ARG A 190 1.04 -7.32 25.95
CA ARG A 190 0.28 -8.55 26.20
C ARG A 190 -0.95 -8.73 25.29
N PRO A 191 -0.82 -8.71 23.96
CA PRO A 191 -1.91 -9.12 23.08
C PRO A 191 -2.17 -10.63 23.25
N ASP A 192 -3.32 -11.10 22.77
CA ASP A 192 -3.65 -12.53 22.76
C ASP A 192 -2.70 -13.32 21.83
N PHE A 193 -2.28 -12.69 20.74
CA PHE A 193 -1.29 -13.25 19.80
C PHE A 193 -0.68 -12.15 18.90
N LEU A 194 0.38 -12.52 18.20
CA LEU A 194 1.03 -11.69 17.17
C LEU A 194 0.84 -12.32 15.79
N VAL A 195 0.61 -11.50 14.77
CA VAL A 195 0.75 -11.90 13.36
C VAL A 195 1.99 -11.22 12.77
N VAL A 196 2.93 -12.02 12.28
CA VAL A 196 4.06 -11.59 11.45
C VAL A 196 3.58 -11.66 10.00
N ASN A 197 3.28 -10.50 9.42
CA ASN A 197 2.63 -10.41 8.10
C ASN A 197 3.65 -10.26 6.97
N GLY A 198 4.54 -11.22 6.83
CA GLY A 198 5.49 -11.36 5.73
C GLY A 198 6.73 -10.48 5.81
N ASP A 199 7.68 -10.79 4.95
CA ASP A 199 8.96 -10.09 4.76
C ASP A 199 9.73 -9.87 6.09
N PHE A 200 9.68 -10.88 6.96
CA PHE A 200 10.44 -10.84 8.21
C PHE A 200 11.94 -11.04 7.96
N VAL A 201 12.27 -11.85 6.96
CA VAL A 201 13.62 -12.02 6.40
C VAL A 201 13.74 -11.30 5.06
N ASP A 202 14.97 -10.97 4.63
CA ASP A 202 15.25 -10.36 3.31
C ASP A 202 15.48 -11.42 2.21
N GLU A 203 16.01 -12.56 2.62
CA GLU A 203 16.21 -13.76 1.82
C GLU A 203 15.76 -14.97 2.64
N ALA A 204 15.32 -16.03 1.98
CA ALA A 204 14.72 -17.18 2.67
C ALA A 204 15.56 -18.45 2.53
N SER A 205 16.86 -18.37 2.77
CA SER A 205 17.66 -19.59 2.98
C SER A 205 17.22 -20.31 4.25
N PRO A 206 17.52 -21.61 4.41
CA PRO A 206 17.26 -22.31 5.67
C PRO A 206 17.89 -21.60 6.89
N ALA A 207 19.05 -20.96 6.72
CA ALA A 207 19.70 -20.23 7.80
C ALA A 207 18.96 -18.93 8.17
N ASP A 208 18.42 -18.22 7.19
CA ASP A 208 17.65 -17.00 7.43
C ASP A 208 16.36 -17.31 8.18
N LEU A 209 15.62 -18.35 7.77
CA LEU A 209 14.39 -18.77 8.43
C LEU A 209 14.65 -19.34 9.83
N ALA A 210 15.75 -20.08 10.02
CA ALA A 210 16.17 -20.53 11.35
C ALA A 210 16.54 -19.36 12.28
N LEU A 211 17.16 -18.28 11.75
CA LEU A 211 17.39 -17.06 12.53
C LEU A 211 16.03 -16.40 12.88
N ALA A 212 15.12 -16.30 11.93
CA ALA A 212 13.78 -15.75 12.16
C ALA A 212 13.04 -16.50 13.28
N HIS A 213 13.03 -17.83 13.23
CA HIS A 213 12.42 -18.68 14.25
C HIS A 213 13.07 -18.48 15.61
N ARG A 214 14.39 -18.42 15.66
CA ARG A 214 15.14 -18.18 16.90
C ARG A 214 14.82 -16.81 17.48
N VAL A 215 14.77 -15.74 16.64
CA VAL A 215 14.43 -14.38 17.09
C VAL A 215 13.01 -14.35 17.69
N LEU A 216 12.04 -14.97 17.04
CA LEU A 216 10.66 -15.06 17.53
C LEU A 216 10.61 -15.82 18.87
N THR A 217 11.27 -16.98 18.96
CA THR A 217 11.24 -17.82 20.16
C THR A 217 11.96 -17.18 21.34
N GLU A 218 13.13 -16.56 21.11
CA GLU A 218 13.91 -15.90 22.17
C GLU A 218 13.17 -14.69 22.75
N GLU A 219 12.49 -13.89 21.93
CA GLU A 219 11.82 -12.67 22.40
C GLU A 219 10.42 -12.95 22.94
N LEU A 220 9.65 -13.85 22.34
CA LEU A 220 8.26 -14.10 22.73
C LEU A 220 8.13 -15.24 23.74
N GLY A 221 8.99 -16.27 23.66
CA GLY A 221 8.88 -17.49 24.47
C GLY A 221 7.58 -18.23 24.19
N ASP A 222 7.13 -19.01 25.18
CA ASP A 222 5.84 -19.73 25.14
C ASP A 222 4.65 -18.84 25.60
N GLU A 223 4.94 -17.61 26.03
CA GLU A 223 3.94 -16.72 26.64
C GLU A 223 3.04 -16.05 25.62
N LEU A 224 3.56 -15.76 24.42
CA LEU A 224 2.84 -15.06 23.38
C LEU A 224 2.77 -15.89 22.09
N PRO A 225 1.60 -16.48 21.78
CA PRO A 225 1.40 -17.17 20.52
C PRO A 225 1.61 -16.24 19.32
N TRP A 226 2.15 -16.78 18.25
CA TRP A 226 2.35 -16.05 17.02
C TRP A 226 2.00 -16.87 15.77
N TYR A 227 1.62 -16.17 14.71
CA TYR A 227 1.34 -16.71 13.38
C TYR A 227 2.20 -15.99 12.37
N TYR A 228 2.83 -16.73 11.48
CA TYR A 228 3.66 -16.14 10.43
C TYR A 228 3.03 -16.38 9.06
N VAL A 229 2.72 -15.30 8.34
CA VAL A 229 2.21 -15.28 6.97
C VAL A 229 3.38 -14.96 6.05
N PRO A 230 3.68 -15.76 4.99
CA PRO A 230 4.81 -15.47 4.13
C PRO A 230 4.53 -14.26 3.21
N GLY A 231 5.54 -13.41 3.01
CA GLY A 231 5.61 -12.39 1.98
C GLY A 231 6.50 -12.82 0.80
N ASN A 232 6.82 -11.90 -0.10
CA ASN A 232 7.65 -12.25 -1.26
C ASN A 232 9.13 -12.48 -0.90
N HIS A 233 9.62 -11.91 0.19
CA HIS A 233 10.98 -12.17 0.65
C HIS A 233 11.17 -13.59 1.21
N GLU A 234 10.12 -14.26 1.64
CA GLU A 234 10.15 -15.66 2.05
C GLU A 234 10.34 -16.64 0.89
N ILE A 235 10.39 -16.15 -0.36
CA ILE A 235 10.77 -16.94 -1.55
C ILE A 235 11.91 -16.29 -2.35
N MET A 236 12.55 -15.23 -1.84
CA MET A 236 13.66 -14.54 -2.49
C MET A 236 15.03 -15.15 -2.18
N GLY A 237 16.03 -14.78 -3.02
CA GLY A 237 17.39 -15.27 -2.92
C GLY A 237 17.47 -16.77 -3.15
N PRO A 238 18.13 -17.55 -2.27
CA PRO A 238 18.13 -19.01 -2.33
C PRO A 238 16.81 -19.60 -1.75
N GLY A 239 15.82 -18.74 -1.47
CA GLY A 239 14.56 -19.10 -0.83
C GLY A 239 13.60 -19.82 -1.76
N THR A 240 12.86 -20.74 -1.16
CA THR A 240 11.68 -21.37 -1.76
C THR A 240 10.61 -21.47 -0.69
N ILE A 241 9.35 -21.51 -1.10
CA ILE A 241 8.26 -21.70 -0.14
C ILE A 241 8.40 -23.01 0.67
N ASP A 242 9.09 -23.98 0.15
CA ASP A 242 9.37 -25.24 0.86
C ASP A 242 10.37 -25.06 2.01
N ASN A 243 11.28 -24.08 1.94
CA ASN A 243 12.12 -23.70 3.08
C ASN A 243 11.24 -23.16 4.21
N PHE A 244 10.31 -22.25 3.88
CA PHE A 244 9.35 -21.72 4.83
C PHE A 244 8.50 -22.83 5.45
N ARG A 245 7.92 -23.73 4.63
CA ARG A 245 7.09 -24.85 5.10
C ARG A 245 7.83 -25.80 6.05
N ARG A 246 9.11 -26.01 5.81
CA ARG A 246 9.94 -26.87 6.70
C ARG A 246 10.16 -26.23 8.06
N GLU A 247 10.31 -24.90 8.11
CA GLU A 247 10.60 -24.19 9.36
C GLU A 247 9.35 -23.82 10.14
N PHE A 248 8.31 -23.32 9.43
CA PHE A 248 7.12 -22.72 10.04
C PHE A 248 5.82 -23.50 9.78
N GLY A 249 5.84 -24.47 8.90
CA GLY A 249 4.67 -25.29 8.55
C GLY A 249 3.80 -24.65 7.47
N ALA A 250 2.49 -24.70 7.65
CA ALA A 250 1.52 -24.24 6.66
C ALA A 250 1.64 -22.74 6.36
N THR A 251 1.59 -22.38 5.07
CA THR A 251 1.69 -20.99 4.58
C THR A 251 0.36 -20.24 4.64
N ASN A 252 -0.74 -20.94 4.79
CA ASN A 252 -2.09 -20.39 4.97
C ASN A 252 -2.83 -21.11 6.09
N ARG A 253 -3.84 -20.45 6.66
CA ARG A 253 -4.56 -21.00 7.79
C ARG A 253 -5.91 -20.31 8.00
N VAL A 254 -6.90 -21.06 8.47
CA VAL A 254 -8.15 -20.53 9.04
C VAL A 254 -8.24 -20.96 10.50
N PHE A 255 -8.52 -20.02 11.39
CA PHE A 255 -8.81 -20.32 12.79
C PHE A 255 -9.77 -19.27 13.39
N ASP A 256 -10.49 -19.68 14.41
CA ASP A 256 -11.40 -18.80 15.13
C ASP A 256 -10.80 -18.44 16.49
N HIS A 257 -10.87 -17.17 16.87
CA HIS A 257 -10.43 -16.66 18.16
C HIS A 257 -11.47 -15.70 18.73
N LYS A 258 -12.02 -16.03 19.88
CA LYS A 258 -12.99 -15.21 20.63
C LYS A 258 -14.10 -14.59 19.76
N GLY A 259 -14.68 -15.39 18.85
CA GLY A 259 -15.75 -14.96 17.97
C GLY A 259 -15.33 -14.24 16.70
N THR A 260 -14.05 -14.14 16.43
CA THR A 260 -13.50 -13.63 15.16
C THR A 260 -12.80 -14.75 14.40
N ARG A 261 -13.09 -14.88 13.11
CA ARG A 261 -12.39 -15.78 12.20
C ARG A 261 -11.23 -15.08 11.56
N PHE A 262 -10.06 -15.68 11.61
CA PHE A 262 -8.86 -15.26 10.90
C PHE A 262 -8.64 -16.16 9.69
N VAL A 263 -8.43 -15.53 8.54
CA VAL A 263 -8.05 -16.21 7.29
C VAL A 263 -6.69 -15.66 6.89
N LEU A 264 -5.64 -16.44 7.14
CA LEU A 264 -4.27 -16.10 6.78
C LEU A 264 -3.98 -16.69 5.41
N LEU A 265 -3.54 -15.86 4.47
CA LEU A 265 -3.32 -16.20 3.07
C LEU A 265 -1.85 -16.05 2.67
N ASP A 266 -1.37 -16.96 1.84
CA ASP A 266 -0.05 -16.90 1.20
C ASP A 266 -0.13 -16.11 -0.10
N SER A 267 0.37 -14.90 -0.09
CA SER A 267 0.51 -14.06 -1.29
C SER A 267 1.97 -13.88 -1.71
N SER A 268 2.89 -14.76 -1.29
CA SER A 268 4.33 -14.64 -1.53
C SER A 268 4.71 -14.47 -3.00
N THR A 269 3.91 -15.03 -3.91
CA THR A 269 4.09 -14.87 -5.37
C THR A 269 3.47 -13.60 -5.95
N GLY A 270 2.91 -12.72 -5.11
CA GLY A 270 2.16 -11.53 -5.51
C GLY A 270 0.70 -11.79 -5.91
N THR A 271 0.21 -13.01 -5.72
CA THR A 271 -1.19 -13.41 -6.02
C THR A 271 -1.70 -14.37 -4.96
N VAL A 272 -3.00 -14.40 -4.72
CA VAL A 272 -3.63 -15.36 -3.79
C VAL A 272 -3.54 -16.78 -4.34
N ARG A 273 -3.82 -16.99 -5.63
CA ARG A 273 -3.74 -18.32 -6.26
C ARG A 273 -2.32 -18.89 -6.33
N GLY A 274 -1.29 -18.03 -6.24
CA GLY A 274 0.10 -18.47 -6.22
C GLY A 274 0.49 -19.27 -4.97
N GLY A 275 -0.23 -19.08 -3.87
CA GLY A 275 -0.14 -19.92 -2.66
C GLY A 275 -0.91 -21.23 -2.76
N GLY A 276 -1.63 -21.45 -3.89
CA GLY A 276 -2.47 -22.61 -4.19
C GLY A 276 -3.86 -22.19 -4.64
N PHE A 277 -4.40 -22.83 -5.68
CA PHE A 277 -5.74 -22.50 -6.19
C PHE A 277 -6.86 -22.78 -5.16
N ASP A 278 -6.68 -23.72 -4.30
CA ASP A 278 -7.56 -24.07 -3.18
C ASP A 278 -7.63 -22.97 -2.11
N GLN A 279 -6.64 -22.07 -2.06
CA GLN A 279 -6.61 -20.96 -1.10
C GLN A 279 -7.75 -19.96 -1.34
N ALA A 280 -8.10 -19.67 -2.59
CA ALA A 280 -9.24 -18.81 -2.93
C ALA A 280 -10.58 -19.51 -2.54
N VAL A 281 -10.65 -20.82 -2.71
CA VAL A 281 -11.80 -21.63 -2.24
C VAL A 281 -11.87 -21.58 -0.72
N MET A 282 -10.75 -21.77 -0.03
CA MET A 282 -10.66 -21.69 1.44
C MET A 282 -11.17 -20.34 1.96
N LEU A 283 -10.79 -19.22 1.32
CA LEU A 283 -11.30 -17.89 1.70
C LEU A 283 -12.82 -17.79 1.51
N ARG A 284 -13.33 -18.21 0.35
CA ARG A 284 -14.78 -18.20 0.08
C ARG A 284 -15.56 -19.08 1.07
N ASP A 285 -15.05 -20.25 1.35
CA ASP A 285 -15.67 -21.17 2.31
C ASP A 285 -15.65 -20.61 3.72
N ALA A 286 -14.55 -19.97 4.14
CA ALA A 286 -14.45 -19.32 5.44
C ALA A 286 -15.46 -18.16 5.60
N LEU A 287 -15.76 -17.44 4.52
CA LEU A 287 -16.77 -16.38 4.51
C LEU A 287 -18.19 -16.93 4.46
N ARG A 288 -18.44 -18.02 3.71
CA ARG A 288 -19.75 -18.65 3.60
C ARG A 288 -20.13 -19.40 4.88
N ASP A 289 -19.22 -20.21 5.40
CA ASP A 289 -19.47 -21.09 6.54
C ASP A 289 -19.11 -20.38 7.86
N HIS A 290 -19.52 -19.12 7.98
CA HIS A 290 -19.14 -18.23 9.09
C HIS A 290 -19.73 -18.64 10.46
N GLY A 291 -20.73 -19.51 10.48
CA GLY A 291 -21.30 -20.08 11.74
C GLY A 291 -21.62 -19.04 12.79
N SER A 292 -21.09 -19.23 14.00
CA SER A 292 -21.31 -18.37 15.16
C SER A 292 -20.32 -17.20 15.26
N VAL A 293 -19.29 -17.08 14.39
CA VAL A 293 -18.35 -15.96 14.46
C VAL A 293 -19.06 -14.63 14.14
N GLN A 294 -18.61 -13.58 14.80
CA GLN A 294 -19.20 -12.24 14.67
C GLN A 294 -18.44 -11.37 13.66
N SER A 295 -17.22 -11.78 13.31
CA SER A 295 -16.38 -11.03 12.38
C SER A 295 -15.36 -11.92 11.71
N VAL A 296 -14.82 -11.44 10.58
CA VAL A 296 -13.74 -12.07 9.83
C VAL A 296 -12.62 -11.06 9.59
N VAL A 297 -11.38 -11.49 9.80
CA VAL A 297 -10.17 -10.74 9.46
C VAL A 297 -9.38 -11.56 8.45
N VAL A 298 -9.16 -11.00 7.27
CA VAL A 298 -8.25 -11.56 6.25
C VAL A 298 -6.90 -10.90 6.39
N VAL A 299 -5.84 -11.71 6.45
CA VAL A 299 -4.46 -11.24 6.54
C VAL A 299 -3.66 -11.86 5.42
N GLU A 300 -3.02 -11.04 4.62
CA GLU A 300 -2.02 -11.44 3.63
C GLU A 300 -0.99 -10.33 3.45
N HIS A 301 0.20 -10.67 2.94
CA HIS A 301 1.27 -9.70 2.82
C HIS A 301 0.97 -8.62 1.78
N HIS A 302 0.58 -9.00 0.55
CA HIS A 302 0.29 -8.04 -0.52
C HIS A 302 -1.14 -7.51 -0.40
N PRO A 303 -1.35 -6.18 -0.20
CA PRO A 303 -2.69 -5.63 -0.12
C PRO A 303 -3.37 -5.60 -1.50
N PRO A 304 -4.71 -5.60 -1.57
CA PRO A 304 -5.44 -5.39 -2.82
C PRO A 304 -5.14 -4.03 -3.45
N ARG A 305 -4.87 -3.01 -2.64
CA ARG A 305 -4.57 -1.63 -3.07
C ARG A 305 -3.28 -1.12 -2.46
N ASP A 306 -2.48 -0.47 -3.27
CA ASP A 306 -1.32 0.32 -2.85
C ASP A 306 -1.73 1.81 -2.79
N PRO A 307 -1.66 2.46 -1.61
CA PRO A 307 -2.01 3.86 -1.45
C PRO A 307 -0.99 4.83 -2.08
N THR A 308 0.19 4.34 -2.48
CA THR A 308 1.23 5.19 -3.07
C THR A 308 0.89 5.59 -4.51
N PRO A 309 1.43 6.71 -5.01
CA PRO A 309 1.20 7.13 -6.40
C PRO A 309 1.64 6.09 -7.44
N THR A 310 2.63 5.27 -7.14
CA THR A 310 3.15 4.23 -8.05
C THR A 310 2.18 3.06 -8.20
N ARG A 311 1.38 2.77 -7.18
CA ARG A 311 0.43 1.65 -7.13
C ARG A 311 1.04 0.30 -7.50
N ALA A 312 2.35 0.13 -7.24
CA ALA A 312 3.11 -1.06 -7.64
C ALA A 312 3.13 -2.15 -6.56
N SER A 313 3.00 -1.75 -5.27
CA SER A 313 3.12 -2.65 -4.11
C SER A 313 1.76 -3.20 -3.68
N ARG A 314 1.17 -4.04 -4.52
CA ARG A 314 -0.15 -4.64 -4.31
C ARG A 314 -0.26 -5.99 -4.99
N LEU A 315 -1.33 -6.73 -4.77
CA LEU A 315 -1.63 -7.92 -5.54
C LEU A 315 -1.49 -7.64 -7.04
N SER A 316 -0.72 -8.45 -7.74
CA SER A 316 -0.39 -8.25 -9.15
C SER A 316 -1.57 -8.55 -10.08
N ASP A 317 -2.46 -9.46 -9.68
CA ASP A 317 -3.70 -9.76 -10.41
C ASP A 317 -4.84 -8.88 -9.89
N ARG A 318 -5.31 -7.98 -10.74
CA ARG A 318 -6.37 -7.01 -10.36
C ARG A 318 -7.74 -7.68 -10.21
N LEU A 319 -8.04 -8.69 -11.00
CA LEU A 319 -9.33 -9.43 -10.87
C LEU A 319 -9.39 -10.18 -9.55
N GLU A 320 -8.26 -10.74 -9.11
CA GLU A 320 -8.17 -11.42 -7.83
C GLU A 320 -8.28 -10.44 -6.66
N ALA A 321 -7.62 -9.29 -6.76
CA ALA A 321 -7.73 -8.22 -5.77
C ALA A 321 -9.17 -7.69 -5.64
N ASP A 322 -9.82 -7.43 -6.77
CA ASP A 322 -11.21 -6.98 -6.82
C ASP A 322 -12.14 -8.06 -6.23
N ALA A 323 -11.89 -9.35 -6.51
CA ALA A 323 -12.67 -10.45 -5.95
C ALA A 323 -12.54 -10.55 -4.41
N VAL A 324 -11.34 -10.34 -3.84
CA VAL A 324 -11.15 -10.32 -2.38
C VAL A 324 -11.93 -9.16 -1.76
N GLU A 325 -11.87 -7.97 -2.34
CA GLU A 325 -12.62 -6.80 -1.88
C GLU A 325 -14.14 -7.04 -1.95
N ASP A 326 -14.64 -7.53 -3.08
CA ASP A 326 -16.07 -7.81 -3.31
C ASP A 326 -16.60 -8.86 -2.31
N TRP A 327 -15.85 -9.93 -2.04
CA TRP A 327 -16.27 -10.99 -1.11
C TRP A 327 -16.34 -10.48 0.33
N LEU A 328 -15.42 -9.63 0.76
CA LEU A 328 -15.46 -9.02 2.09
C LEU A 328 -16.62 -8.02 2.22
N ALA A 329 -16.85 -7.20 1.20
CA ALA A 329 -17.97 -6.27 1.14
C ALA A 329 -19.32 -7.01 1.12
N GLU A 330 -19.43 -8.08 0.33
CA GLU A 330 -20.62 -8.94 0.28
C GLU A 330 -20.89 -9.61 1.63
N PHE A 331 -19.87 -10.20 2.25
CA PHE A 331 -19.98 -10.80 3.59
C PHE A 331 -20.55 -9.81 4.60
N ARG A 332 -19.96 -8.59 4.68
CA ARG A 332 -20.45 -7.55 5.58
C ARG A 332 -21.90 -7.17 5.28
N ARG A 333 -22.22 -6.92 4.01
CA ARG A 333 -23.54 -6.48 3.56
C ARG A 333 -24.62 -7.54 3.80
N THR A 334 -24.32 -8.82 3.56
CA THR A 334 -25.34 -9.89 3.65
C THR A 334 -25.52 -10.44 5.05
N THR A 335 -24.47 -10.41 5.88
CA THR A 335 -24.52 -10.98 7.24
C THR A 335 -24.69 -9.92 8.34
N GLY A 336 -24.35 -8.66 8.06
CA GLY A 336 -24.25 -7.60 9.08
C GLY A 336 -23.06 -7.77 10.04
N LYS A 337 -22.18 -8.74 9.80
CA LYS A 337 -21.00 -9.05 10.63
C LYS A 337 -19.81 -8.19 10.23
N GLY A 338 -18.84 -8.07 11.13
CA GLY A 338 -17.59 -7.36 10.86
C GLY A 338 -16.72 -8.07 9.82
N ALA A 339 -16.12 -7.30 8.92
CA ALA A 339 -15.08 -7.79 8.01
C ALA A 339 -13.93 -6.79 8.01
N ALA A 340 -12.69 -7.26 7.92
CA ALA A 340 -11.50 -6.42 7.81
C ALA A 340 -10.42 -7.12 6.99
N PHE A 341 -9.52 -6.31 6.41
CA PHE A 341 -8.33 -6.76 5.70
C PHE A 341 -7.07 -6.14 6.29
N ILE A 342 -6.03 -6.93 6.44
CA ILE A 342 -4.71 -6.47 6.92
C ILE A 342 -3.63 -6.92 5.94
N GLY A 343 -3.00 -5.95 5.29
CA GLY A 343 -1.85 -6.12 4.40
C GLY A 343 -0.57 -5.52 4.97
N ALA A 344 0.50 -5.61 4.19
CA ALA A 344 1.83 -5.05 4.47
C ALA A 344 2.52 -4.66 3.16
N HIS A 345 3.80 -5.00 2.92
CA HIS A 345 4.53 -4.90 1.65
C HIS A 345 4.80 -3.47 1.14
N VAL A 346 3.91 -2.53 1.37
CA VAL A 346 4.01 -1.15 0.82
C VAL A 346 5.12 -0.35 1.49
N GLY A 347 5.46 -0.69 2.73
CA GLY A 347 6.51 -0.02 3.50
C GLY A 347 6.06 1.25 4.23
N LEU A 348 4.76 1.46 4.39
CA LEU A 348 4.18 2.57 5.15
C LEU A 348 2.90 2.12 5.87
N PHE A 349 2.52 2.85 6.92
CA PHE A 349 1.25 2.65 7.61
C PHE A 349 0.14 3.43 6.91
N HIS A 350 -0.95 2.72 6.59
CA HIS A 350 -2.11 3.35 5.95
C HIS A 350 -3.40 2.63 6.37
N ALA A 351 -4.44 3.41 6.60
CA ALA A 351 -5.77 2.88 6.86
C ALA A 351 -6.78 3.50 5.89
N SER A 352 -7.66 2.66 5.36
CA SER A 352 -8.69 3.07 4.42
C SER A 352 -9.95 2.23 4.59
N ARG A 353 -11.01 2.61 3.89
CA ARG A 353 -12.27 1.87 3.88
C ARG A 353 -12.75 1.66 2.45
N VAL A 354 -13.12 0.42 2.12
CA VAL A 354 -13.73 0.06 0.86
C VAL A 354 -15.07 -0.61 1.16
N ASP A 355 -16.16 -0.06 0.68
CA ASP A 355 -17.53 -0.55 0.91
C ASP A 355 -17.87 -0.83 2.40
N GLY A 356 -17.33 0.01 3.28
CA GLY A 356 -17.49 -0.08 4.72
C GLY A 356 -16.57 -1.07 5.42
N VAL A 357 -15.76 -1.84 4.68
CA VAL A 357 -14.74 -2.74 5.22
C VAL A 357 -13.46 -1.95 5.51
N PRO A 358 -12.90 -1.99 6.73
CA PRO A 358 -11.60 -1.40 7.04
C PRO A 358 -10.45 -2.21 6.43
N TYR A 359 -9.50 -1.51 5.84
CA TYR A 359 -8.24 -2.03 5.29
C TYR A 359 -7.07 -1.36 6.01
N LEU A 360 -6.20 -2.17 6.58
CA LEU A 360 -4.93 -1.72 7.17
C LEU A 360 -3.78 -2.19 6.29
N VAL A 361 -2.88 -1.29 5.95
CA VAL A 361 -1.52 -1.62 5.50
C VAL A 361 -0.60 -1.37 6.68
N ASN A 362 0.01 -2.44 7.21
CA ASN A 362 1.01 -2.33 8.27
C ASN A 362 2.35 -1.93 7.65
N GLY A 363 3.01 -0.94 8.23
CA GLY A 363 4.31 -0.48 7.78
C GLY A 363 5.46 -1.35 8.30
N ASN A 364 6.68 -0.93 8.00
CA ASN A 364 7.88 -1.70 8.30
C ASN A 364 8.20 -1.74 9.80
N SER A 365 8.56 -2.92 10.29
CA SER A 365 8.99 -3.11 11.69
C SER A 365 10.51 -3.12 11.87
N GLY A 366 11.27 -3.01 10.78
CA GLY A 366 12.74 -3.01 10.81
C GLY A 366 13.37 -2.36 9.60
N LYS A 367 13.00 -2.77 8.42
CA LYS A 367 13.43 -2.18 7.15
C LYS A 367 13.15 -0.67 7.10
N ALA A 368 14.00 0.09 6.42
CA ALA A 368 13.75 1.50 6.17
C ALA A 368 12.39 1.72 5.50
N PRO A 369 11.54 2.60 6.03
CA PRO A 369 10.19 2.79 5.52
C PRO A 369 10.18 3.47 4.15
N ALA A 370 9.15 3.21 3.36
CA ALA A 370 8.86 3.91 2.12
C ALA A 370 8.10 5.23 2.39
N GLY A 371 8.19 6.16 1.45
CA GLY A 371 7.40 7.37 1.48
C GLY A 371 7.79 8.40 2.54
N GLU A 372 6.93 9.41 2.68
CA GLU A 372 7.12 10.53 3.59
C GLU A 372 6.73 10.15 5.03
N ALA A 373 7.52 10.61 6.01
CA ALA A 373 7.28 10.34 7.42
C ALA A 373 5.89 10.78 7.90
N GLY A 374 5.40 11.93 7.43
CA GLY A 374 4.06 12.45 7.76
C GLY A 374 2.90 11.72 7.07
N ARG A 375 3.18 10.73 6.20
CA ARG A 375 2.20 9.93 5.47
C ARG A 375 2.35 8.42 5.74
N GLY A 376 2.72 8.07 6.96
CA GLY A 376 2.88 6.67 7.38
C GLY A 376 4.26 6.07 7.12
N GLY A 377 5.21 6.82 6.51
CA GLY A 377 6.56 6.36 6.21
C GLY A 377 7.48 6.39 7.43
N PHE A 378 7.22 5.55 8.41
CA PHE A 378 8.03 5.36 9.63
C PHE A 378 8.06 3.88 10.02
N THR A 379 8.92 3.52 10.98
CA THR A 379 8.97 2.14 11.50
C THR A 379 8.12 1.99 12.76
N GLY A 380 7.54 0.81 12.92
CA GLY A 380 6.68 0.50 14.06
C GLY A 380 5.88 -0.78 13.88
N TRP A 381 4.72 -0.85 14.50
CA TRP A 381 3.82 -2.00 14.50
C TRP A 381 2.39 -1.55 14.84
N THR A 382 1.42 -2.44 14.72
CA THR A 382 0.02 -2.10 14.99
C THR A 382 -0.55 -3.00 16.09
N MET A 383 -1.23 -2.40 17.07
CA MET A 383 -2.10 -3.11 18.00
C MET A 383 -3.55 -2.98 17.55
N LEU A 384 -4.25 -4.08 17.45
CA LEU A 384 -5.67 -4.10 17.09
C LEU A 384 -6.50 -4.57 18.29
N GLY A 385 -7.53 -3.80 18.59
CA GLY A 385 -8.50 -4.11 19.64
C GLY A 385 -9.82 -4.53 19.04
N VAL A 386 -10.40 -5.61 19.54
CA VAL A 386 -11.65 -6.20 19.03
C VAL A 386 -12.73 -6.13 20.10
N ASP A 387 -13.90 -5.59 19.72
CA ASP A 387 -15.13 -5.67 20.48
C ASP A 387 -16.27 -6.09 19.53
N PRO A 388 -16.63 -7.38 19.49
CA PRO A 388 -17.68 -7.86 18.60
C PRO A 388 -19.06 -7.22 18.80
N ARG A 389 -19.26 -6.48 19.91
CA ARG A 389 -20.51 -5.82 20.24
C ARG A 389 -20.57 -4.35 19.82
N ALA A 390 -19.45 -3.79 19.36
CA ALA A 390 -19.36 -2.35 19.04
C ALA A 390 -19.89 -2.00 17.63
N GLY A 391 -20.65 -2.88 16.98
CA GLY A 391 -21.23 -2.62 15.66
C GLY A 391 -20.17 -2.31 14.60
N ASP A 392 -20.29 -1.18 13.94
CA ASP A 392 -19.32 -0.74 12.92
C ASP A 392 -17.92 -0.43 13.49
N ASP A 393 -17.80 -0.21 14.79
CA ASP A 393 -16.54 0.08 15.49
C ASP A 393 -15.97 -1.17 16.19
N TRP A 394 -16.34 -2.37 15.73
CA TRP A 394 -15.93 -3.64 16.30
C TRP A 394 -14.42 -3.87 16.32
N LEU A 395 -13.69 -3.24 15.39
CA LEU A 395 -12.24 -3.30 15.25
C LEU A 395 -11.67 -1.88 15.31
N ALA A 396 -10.60 -1.71 16.09
CA ALA A 396 -9.86 -0.46 16.19
C ALA A 396 -8.36 -0.74 16.15
N ALA A 397 -7.57 0.15 15.57
CA ALA A 397 -6.15 0.03 15.42
C ALA A 397 -5.40 1.18 16.10
N GLU A 398 -4.38 0.85 16.86
CA GLU A 398 -3.33 1.78 17.30
C GLU A 398 -2.08 1.53 16.48
N ILE A 399 -1.69 2.52 15.67
CA ILE A 399 -0.43 2.51 14.93
C ILE A 399 0.65 3.06 15.84
N ARG A 400 1.58 2.20 16.21
CA ARG A 400 2.59 2.40 17.25
C ARG A 400 3.98 2.54 16.64
N PRO A 401 4.47 3.76 16.37
CA PRO A 401 5.82 3.99 15.88
C PRO A 401 6.86 3.61 16.94
N HIS A 402 8.06 3.20 16.51
CA HIS A 402 9.20 3.22 17.40
C HIS A 402 9.53 4.66 17.79
N VAL A 403 9.86 4.90 19.06
CA VAL A 403 10.14 6.26 19.57
C VAL A 403 11.53 6.23 20.22
N ASP A 404 12.49 6.93 19.61
CA ASP A 404 13.82 7.12 20.22
C ASP A 404 13.85 8.39 21.07
N ASP A 405 13.18 9.46 20.60
CA ASP A 405 12.90 10.68 21.36
C ASP A 405 11.56 11.28 20.94
N LEU A 406 10.92 12.01 21.84
CA LEU A 406 9.64 12.67 21.64
C LEU A 406 9.73 14.14 22.05
N THR A 407 9.42 15.05 21.15
CA THR A 407 9.48 16.48 21.37
C THR A 407 8.12 17.12 21.08
N VAL A 408 7.69 18.00 22.00
CA VAL A 408 6.50 18.86 21.82
C VAL A 408 6.98 20.29 21.63
N GLN A 409 6.52 20.93 20.56
CA GLN A 409 6.82 22.32 20.24
C GLN A 409 5.60 23.18 20.50
N VAL A 410 5.73 24.08 21.45
CA VAL A 410 4.76 25.14 21.78
C VAL A 410 5.54 26.35 22.33
N PRO A 411 5.12 27.58 22.07
CA PRO A 411 5.77 28.76 22.67
C PRO A 411 5.77 28.67 24.20
N ALA A 412 6.93 28.96 24.82
CA ALA A 412 7.06 28.94 26.29
C ALA A 412 6.12 29.92 26.99
N THR A 413 5.73 31.02 26.30
CA THR A 413 4.78 32.01 26.78
C THR A 413 3.72 32.24 25.71
N VAL A 414 2.46 32.20 26.10
CA VAL A 414 1.29 32.43 25.24
C VAL A 414 0.41 33.52 25.83
N ARG A 415 0.08 34.52 25.00
CA ARG A 415 -0.81 35.60 25.42
C ARG A 415 -2.26 35.12 25.49
N VAL A 416 -2.97 35.53 26.52
CA VAL A 416 -4.41 35.25 26.67
C VAL A 416 -5.18 35.77 25.45
N GLY A 417 -6.06 34.92 24.91
CA GLY A 417 -6.83 35.19 23.70
C GLY A 417 -6.09 34.93 22.38
N SER A 418 -4.80 34.61 22.40
CA SER A 418 -4.03 34.31 21.18
C SER A 418 -3.97 32.80 20.95
N PRO A 419 -4.40 32.29 19.79
CA PRO A 419 -4.20 30.92 19.40
C PRO A 419 -2.73 30.68 18.98
N VAL A 420 -2.17 29.53 19.35
CA VAL A 420 -0.85 29.06 18.92
C VAL A 420 -0.95 27.62 18.45
N THR A 421 -0.08 27.23 17.52
CA THR A 421 -0.02 25.84 17.06
C THR A 421 0.87 25.03 18.01
N VAL A 422 0.37 23.88 18.45
CA VAL A 422 1.11 22.85 19.15
C VAL A 422 1.45 21.77 18.14
N THR A 423 2.73 21.48 17.97
CA THR A 423 3.20 20.38 17.12
C THR A 423 4.04 19.43 17.95
N ALA A 424 4.18 18.20 17.46
CA ALA A 424 5.06 17.23 18.08
C ALA A 424 5.80 16.43 17.01
N THR A 425 7.00 16.00 17.36
CA THR A 425 7.88 15.22 16.48
C THR A 425 8.51 14.11 17.30
N LEU A 426 8.51 12.90 16.77
CA LEU A 426 9.33 11.81 17.29
C LEU A 426 10.53 11.55 16.36
N THR A 427 11.59 10.94 16.89
CA THR A 427 12.77 10.56 16.12
C THR A 427 12.90 9.04 16.05
N GLN A 428 13.42 8.57 14.91
CA GLN A 428 13.80 7.18 14.66
C GLN A 428 15.19 7.21 14.00
N GLY A 429 16.25 7.11 14.80
CA GLY A 429 17.61 7.43 14.34
C GLY A 429 17.69 8.86 13.80
N SER A 430 18.01 9.02 12.53
CA SER A 430 18.05 10.34 11.87
C SER A 430 16.69 10.80 11.30
N ARG A 431 15.66 9.94 11.29
CA ARG A 431 14.37 10.25 10.71
C ARG A 431 13.51 11.04 11.69
N GLN A 432 12.96 12.16 11.22
CA GLN A 432 12.01 12.97 11.96
C GLN A 432 10.60 12.60 11.50
N VAL A 433 9.72 12.21 12.43
CA VAL A 433 8.34 11.80 12.14
C VAL A 433 7.39 12.76 12.85
N PRO A 434 6.55 13.49 12.12
CA PRO A 434 5.50 14.30 12.72
C PRO A 434 4.54 13.40 13.52
N VAL A 435 4.20 13.80 14.75
CA VAL A 435 3.19 13.11 15.56
C VAL A 435 1.82 13.61 15.12
N ALA A 436 1.30 13.00 14.09
CA ALA A 436 0.01 13.26 13.47
C ALA A 436 -0.51 11.95 12.85
N TYR A 437 -1.79 11.94 12.44
CA TYR A 437 -2.34 10.77 11.73
C TYR A 437 -1.38 10.29 10.60
N PRO A 438 -1.09 8.98 10.50
CA PRO A 438 -1.75 7.86 11.18
C PRO A 438 -1.12 7.41 12.51
N VAL A 439 -0.17 8.16 13.10
CA VAL A 439 0.39 7.84 14.42
C VAL A 439 -0.70 7.91 15.48
N SER A 440 -0.87 6.83 16.24
CA SER A 440 -1.72 6.84 17.43
C SER A 440 -1.01 7.58 18.56
N MET A 441 -1.67 8.61 19.09
CA MET A 441 -1.16 9.46 20.16
C MET A 441 -2.28 9.76 21.15
N ASP A 442 -1.91 10.09 22.39
CA ASP A 442 -2.82 10.58 23.41
C ASP A 442 -2.34 11.91 23.99
N TRP A 443 -3.25 12.87 24.02
CA TRP A 443 -3.04 14.16 24.68
C TRP A 443 -3.79 14.18 26.00
N SER A 444 -3.06 14.44 27.06
CA SER A 444 -3.60 14.75 28.39
C SER A 444 -2.98 16.05 28.91
N ALA A 445 -3.49 16.59 30.00
CA ALA A 445 -3.03 17.87 30.53
C ALA A 445 -3.33 18.04 32.02
N SER A 446 -2.80 19.10 32.61
CA SER A 446 -3.18 19.54 33.95
C SER A 446 -4.69 19.86 34.02
N PRO A 447 -5.35 19.77 35.19
CA PRO A 447 -6.81 19.92 35.32
C PRO A 447 -7.36 21.27 34.85
N ASP A 448 -6.51 22.27 34.75
CA ASP A 448 -6.85 23.63 34.31
C ASP A 448 -6.81 23.79 32.77
N VAL A 449 -6.52 22.73 32.02
CA VAL A 449 -6.57 22.68 30.56
C VAL A 449 -7.75 21.85 30.09
N HIS A 450 -8.52 22.38 29.15
CA HIS A 450 -9.50 21.59 28.41
C HIS A 450 -8.89 21.05 27.14
N ILE A 451 -9.03 19.74 26.90
CA ILE A 451 -8.69 19.08 25.62
C ILE A 451 -9.98 18.57 24.99
N GLY A 452 -10.23 18.93 23.73
CA GLY A 452 -11.41 18.51 22.99
C GLY A 452 -12.26 19.67 22.47
N PRO A 453 -13.54 19.44 22.14
CA PRO A 453 -14.39 20.45 21.53
C PRO A 453 -14.71 21.60 22.52
N ALA A 454 -14.88 22.81 21.99
CA ALA A 454 -15.12 24.01 22.75
C ALA A 454 -16.35 23.93 23.70
N SER A 455 -17.32 23.05 23.41
CA SER A 455 -18.48 22.81 24.25
C SER A 455 -18.15 22.28 25.66
N GLY A 456 -16.96 21.70 25.84
CA GLY A 456 -16.46 21.23 27.14
C GLY A 456 -15.80 22.30 28.00
N LEU A 457 -15.62 23.53 27.50
CA LEU A 457 -14.95 24.61 28.23
C LEU A 457 -15.70 24.98 29.50
N ARG A 458 -14.92 25.29 30.54
CA ARG A 458 -15.42 25.77 31.83
C ARG A 458 -14.73 27.07 32.24
N PRO A 459 -15.35 27.91 33.08
CA PRO A 459 -14.81 29.22 33.46
C PRO A 459 -13.43 29.19 34.15
N TRP A 460 -13.02 28.08 34.72
CA TRP A 460 -11.72 27.94 35.40
C TRP A 460 -10.59 27.47 34.51
N HIS A 461 -10.86 27.03 33.25
CA HIS A 461 -9.79 26.60 32.37
C HIS A 461 -8.84 27.76 32.03
N VAL A 462 -7.56 27.48 32.15
CA VAL A 462 -6.43 28.38 31.81
C VAL A 462 -6.09 28.31 30.34
N ALA A 463 -6.20 27.11 29.75
CA ALA A 463 -5.96 26.91 28.34
C ALA A 463 -6.94 25.88 27.75
N TRP A 464 -7.06 25.92 26.42
CA TRP A 464 -7.84 25.00 25.62
C TRP A 464 -7.00 24.49 24.45
N LEU A 465 -6.86 23.17 24.35
CA LEU A 465 -6.25 22.49 23.22
C LEU A 465 -7.34 21.81 22.39
N ASP A 466 -7.44 22.20 21.13
CA ASP A 466 -8.20 21.47 20.13
C ASP A 466 -7.27 20.45 19.45
N PRO A 467 -7.37 19.14 19.73
CA PRO A 467 -6.48 18.12 19.18
C PRO A 467 -6.71 17.89 17.68
N ALA A 468 -7.88 18.26 17.13
CA ALA A 468 -8.18 18.12 15.71
C ALA A 468 -7.38 19.10 14.85
N THR A 469 -7.11 20.30 15.35
CA THR A 469 -6.37 21.34 14.67
C THR A 469 -4.94 21.54 15.21
N GLY A 470 -4.63 20.94 16.37
CA GLY A 470 -3.38 21.21 17.11
C GLY A 470 -3.30 22.65 17.63
N THR A 471 -4.44 23.33 17.81
CA THR A 471 -4.48 24.71 18.24
C THR A 471 -4.69 24.80 19.75
N LEU A 472 -3.78 25.51 20.43
CA LEU A 472 -3.91 25.87 21.85
C LEU A 472 -4.26 27.34 21.95
N THR A 473 -5.32 27.64 22.73
CA THR A 473 -5.74 29.01 23.06
C THR A 473 -5.59 29.22 24.56
N ALA A 474 -4.81 30.23 24.97
CA ALA A 474 -4.72 30.66 26.35
C ALA A 474 -6.00 31.43 26.72
N LEU A 475 -6.66 31.06 27.83
CA LEU A 475 -7.91 31.64 28.30
C LEU A 475 -7.71 32.55 29.49
N ARG A 476 -6.72 32.25 30.35
CA ARG A 476 -6.38 32.95 31.58
C ARG A 476 -4.87 32.88 31.84
N PRO A 477 -4.30 33.78 32.65
CA PRO A 477 -2.94 33.62 33.16
C PRO A 477 -2.79 32.36 34.03
N GLY A 478 -1.63 31.64 33.85
CA GLY A 478 -1.33 30.43 34.61
C GLY A 478 -0.13 29.68 34.04
N HIS A 479 0.03 28.45 34.50
CA HIS A 479 1.14 27.56 34.09
C HIS A 479 0.63 26.18 33.70
N PRO A 480 -0.18 26.07 32.63
CA PRO A 480 -0.74 24.81 32.20
C PRO A 480 0.37 23.86 31.70
N THR A 481 0.16 22.57 31.95
CA THR A 481 1.06 21.50 31.47
C THR A 481 0.31 20.60 30.48
N LEU A 482 0.90 20.42 29.30
CA LEU A 482 0.45 19.43 28.30
C LEU A 482 1.28 18.16 28.44
N THR A 483 0.67 17.04 28.23
CA THR A 483 1.29 15.72 28.22
C THR A 483 0.93 15.00 26.94
N LEU A 484 1.93 14.56 26.19
CA LEU A 484 1.76 13.74 24.99
C LEU A 484 2.33 12.35 25.25
N THR A 485 1.55 11.33 24.92
CA THR A 485 1.98 9.92 24.93
C THR A 485 1.91 9.33 23.54
N VAL A 486 2.98 8.66 23.11
CA VAL A 486 3.09 7.93 21.85
C VAL A 486 3.80 6.62 22.12
N ASN A 487 3.15 5.49 21.84
CA ASN A 487 3.68 4.15 22.04
C ASN A 487 4.35 3.96 23.43
N GLY A 488 3.69 4.43 24.48
CA GLY A 488 4.17 4.36 25.85
C GLY A 488 5.27 5.36 26.23
N THR A 489 5.78 6.16 25.29
CA THR A 489 6.73 7.25 25.58
C THR A 489 5.95 8.52 25.85
N THR A 490 6.24 9.16 26.99
CA THR A 490 5.51 10.36 27.46
C THR A 490 6.41 11.58 27.48
N ARG A 491 5.89 12.73 27.03
CA ARG A 491 6.54 14.03 27.09
C ARG A 491 5.64 15.05 27.77
N HIS A 492 6.15 15.73 28.78
CA HIS A 492 5.49 16.83 29.46
C HIS A 492 6.05 18.18 29.00
N THR A 493 5.18 19.17 28.81
CA THR A 493 5.56 20.51 28.44
C THR A 493 4.71 21.52 29.21
N THR A 494 5.36 22.36 30.04
CA THR A 494 4.70 23.44 30.78
C THR A 494 4.94 24.75 30.05
N LEU A 495 3.88 25.53 29.90
CA LEU A 495 3.95 26.87 29.31
C LEU A 495 3.39 27.91 30.29
N THR A 496 3.73 29.18 30.04
CA THR A 496 3.20 30.31 30.81
C THR A 496 2.14 31.02 29.97
N THR A 497 0.96 31.23 30.51
CA THR A 497 -0.06 32.07 29.88
C THR A 497 -0.13 33.42 30.59
N THR A 498 -0.19 34.53 29.84
CA THR A 498 -0.07 35.90 30.39
C THR A 498 -1.05 36.84 29.70
N LEU A 499 -1.38 37.95 30.37
CA LEU A 499 -2.21 39.03 29.82
C LEU A 499 -1.42 39.98 28.88
N LEU A 500 -0.10 40.01 28.99
CA LEU A 500 0.84 40.92 28.24
C LEU A 500 1.72 40.10 27.31
#